data_70370b5794a4bd9d74f85816827a6684
#
_entry.id   70370b5794a4bd9d74f85816827a6684
#
_cell.length_a   1.000
_cell.length_b   1.000
_cell.length_c   1.000
_cell.angle_alpha   90.00
_cell.angle_beta   90.00
_cell.angle_gamma   90.00
#
_symmetry.space_group_name_H-M   'P 1'
#
loop_
_entity.id
_entity.type
_entity.pdbx_description
1 polymer ?
#
loop_
_entity_poly.entity_id
_entity_poly.type
_entity_poly.pdbx_seq_one_letter_code
_entity_poly.pdbx_strand_id
1 'polypeptide(L)'
;MQRLSDISTIRAVMEKNGFSFSKALGQNFLINPSVCPRMAEMSGAADCAGAIEVGPGIGVLTYELSQVSKKVVTIELDKRLLPVLDETLADCDNVKVINDDVMKIDLHRVIKEEFNGDEVAVCANLPYYITSPVIMKLLEDRLPITSITVMVQKEAAERLCAQPGTRECGAVSAAVQYYAEPEILFEVSRGSFMPAPNVDSAVIQLRIRKEPPVDVHDETLFFRVIRAAFAQRRKTAVNSISNTLHMSKQQVTDAFEQAGVRANSRAEALTLPEFAAVVNQLAD
;
A
#
# COMPACT_ATOMS: atom_id res chain seq x y z
N MET A 1 3.29 28.20 15.20
CA MET A 1 2.73 26.91 15.65
C MET A 1 3.85 25.98 16.07
N GLN A 2 3.73 25.27 17.21
CA GLN A 2 4.69 24.20 17.56
C GLN A 2 4.51 23.04 16.55
N ARG A 3 5.61 22.46 16.10
CA ARG A 3 5.54 21.35 15.12
C ARG A 3 4.91 20.11 15.76
N LEU A 4 3.92 19.50 15.11
CA LEU A 4 3.28 18.27 15.59
C LEU A 4 4.24 17.09 15.70
N SER A 5 5.41 17.14 15.06
CA SER A 5 6.50 16.15 15.16
C SER A 5 7.38 16.34 16.39
N ASP A 6 7.26 17.43 17.15
CA ASP A 6 8.05 17.65 18.34
C ASP A 6 7.58 16.74 19.49
N ILE A 7 8.50 16.05 20.15
CA ILE A 7 8.20 15.10 21.25
C ILE A 7 7.41 15.79 22.39
N SER A 8 7.75 17.03 22.70
CA SER A 8 7.05 17.83 23.73
C SER A 8 5.60 18.09 23.33
N THR A 9 5.35 18.43 22.08
CA THR A 9 4.00 18.65 21.53
C THR A 9 3.19 17.36 21.53
N ILE A 10 3.77 16.25 21.07
CA ILE A 10 3.13 14.92 21.07
C ILE A 10 2.70 14.55 22.50
N ARG A 11 3.61 14.69 23.49
CA ARG A 11 3.32 14.36 24.88
C ARG A 11 2.22 15.27 25.47
N ALA A 12 2.28 16.58 25.22
CA ALA A 12 1.30 17.52 25.71
C ALA A 12 -0.11 17.21 25.14
N VAL A 13 -0.21 16.93 23.85
CA VAL A 13 -1.47 16.55 23.18
C VAL A 13 -2.00 15.23 23.75
N MET A 14 -1.14 14.24 23.96
CA MET A 14 -1.54 12.95 24.54
C MET A 14 -2.03 13.08 25.97
N GLU A 15 -1.29 13.81 26.81
CA GLU A 15 -1.64 14.04 28.23
C GLU A 15 -2.96 14.79 28.35
N LYS A 16 -3.14 15.88 27.60
CA LYS A 16 -4.34 16.69 27.58
C LYS A 16 -5.58 15.89 27.21
N ASN A 17 -5.46 14.97 26.24
CA ASN A 17 -6.57 14.16 25.75
C ASN A 17 -6.70 12.79 26.45
N GLY A 18 -5.91 12.54 27.50
CA GLY A 18 -5.93 11.26 28.22
C GLY A 18 -5.58 10.06 27.32
N PHE A 19 -4.81 10.29 26.25
CA PHE A 19 -4.48 9.29 25.25
C PHE A 19 -3.13 8.63 25.56
N SER A 20 -3.04 7.33 25.40
CA SER A 20 -1.81 6.57 25.50
C SER A 20 -1.60 5.70 24.26
N PHE A 21 -0.34 5.43 23.90
CA PHE A 21 0.01 4.59 22.77
C PHE A 21 -0.65 3.22 22.83
N SER A 22 -1.34 2.85 21.77
CA SER A 22 -1.91 1.52 21.66
C SER A 22 -0.94 0.60 20.91
N LYS A 23 -0.28 -0.29 21.65
CA LYS A 23 0.53 -1.35 21.06
C LYS A 23 -0.29 -2.28 20.16
N ALA A 24 -1.57 -2.50 20.51
CA ALA A 24 -2.48 -3.33 19.74
C ALA A 24 -2.80 -2.74 18.35
N LEU A 25 -2.75 -1.42 18.22
CA LEU A 25 -2.95 -0.72 16.94
C LEU A 25 -1.61 -0.41 16.23
N GLY A 26 -0.48 -0.87 16.77
CA GLY A 26 0.83 -0.67 16.14
C GLY A 26 1.24 0.80 16.00
N GLN A 27 0.74 1.69 16.88
CA GLN A 27 0.98 3.13 16.81
C GLN A 27 2.43 3.47 17.14
N ASN A 28 3.16 4.00 16.16
CA ASN A 28 4.49 4.60 16.30
C ASN A 28 4.40 6.01 15.71
N PHE A 29 4.55 7.03 16.54
CA PHE A 29 4.49 8.42 16.09
C PHE A 29 5.82 8.86 15.52
N LEU A 30 5.75 9.53 14.38
CA LEU A 30 6.92 10.06 13.70
C LEU A 30 7.39 11.34 14.40
N ILE A 31 8.64 11.33 14.88
CA ILE A 31 9.27 12.46 15.57
C ILE A 31 10.33 13.14 14.72
N ASN A 32 10.69 12.59 13.57
CA ASN A 32 11.61 13.21 12.64
C ASN A 32 10.87 14.22 11.75
N PRO A 33 11.16 15.53 11.88
CA PRO A 33 10.39 16.57 11.21
C PRO A 33 10.57 16.65 9.69
N SER A 34 11.53 15.92 9.13
CA SER A 34 11.81 15.96 7.69
C SER A 34 11.05 14.90 6.89
N VAL A 35 10.47 13.88 7.54
CA VAL A 35 9.88 12.73 6.84
C VAL A 35 8.51 13.06 6.25
N CYS A 36 7.58 13.59 7.07
CA CYS A 36 6.24 13.91 6.58
C CYS A 36 6.22 14.96 5.47
N PRO A 37 6.99 16.07 5.55
CA PRO A 37 7.07 17.03 4.44
C PRO A 37 7.51 16.36 3.13
N ARG A 38 8.58 15.52 3.19
CA ARG A 38 9.05 14.78 2.00
C ARG A 38 8.01 13.81 1.46
N MET A 39 7.29 13.11 2.34
CA MET A 39 6.19 12.22 1.92
C MET A 39 5.10 13.01 1.21
N ALA A 40 4.68 14.15 1.76
CA ALA A 40 3.65 14.99 1.18
C ALA A 40 4.07 15.56 -0.18
N GLU A 41 5.28 16.11 -0.30
CA GLU A 41 5.84 16.64 -1.54
C GLU A 41 5.95 15.57 -2.64
N MET A 42 6.38 14.35 -2.27
CA MET A 42 6.58 13.25 -3.22
C MET A 42 5.31 12.42 -3.47
N SER A 43 4.20 12.71 -2.79
CA SER A 43 2.96 11.93 -2.89
C SER A 43 2.23 12.06 -4.23
N GLY A 44 2.45 13.15 -4.99
CA GLY A 44 1.67 13.50 -6.17
C GLY A 44 0.35 14.21 -5.85
N ALA A 45 0.07 14.51 -4.58
CA ALA A 45 -1.18 15.14 -4.15
C ALA A 45 -1.38 16.57 -4.69
N ALA A 46 -0.29 17.26 -5.02
CA ALA A 46 -0.33 18.61 -5.62
C ALA A 46 -0.88 18.60 -7.05
N ASP A 47 -0.70 17.49 -7.78
CA ASP A 47 -0.99 17.36 -9.21
C ASP A 47 -2.39 16.80 -9.52
N CYS A 48 -3.18 16.49 -8.48
CA CYS A 48 -4.52 15.88 -8.61
C CYS A 48 -5.59 16.64 -7.80
N ALA A 49 -6.79 16.08 -7.65
CA ALA A 49 -7.88 16.72 -6.91
C ALA A 49 -7.59 16.89 -5.43
N GLY A 50 -6.74 16.03 -4.88
CA GLY A 50 -6.30 16.08 -3.49
C GLY A 50 -5.70 14.77 -3.00
N ALA A 51 -5.69 14.58 -1.68
CA ALA A 51 -5.14 13.40 -1.06
C ALA A 51 -6.15 12.66 -0.18
N ILE A 52 -6.07 11.33 -0.19
CA ILE A 52 -6.66 10.47 0.85
C ILE A 52 -5.53 9.98 1.74
N GLU A 53 -5.67 10.19 3.04
CA GLU A 53 -4.74 9.65 4.03
C GLU A 53 -5.40 8.53 4.84
N VAL A 54 -4.65 7.48 5.13
CA VAL A 54 -5.10 6.37 5.98
C VAL A 54 -4.33 6.37 7.28
N GLY A 55 -5.05 6.49 8.39
CA GLY A 55 -4.47 6.47 9.73
C GLY A 55 -3.64 7.73 10.05
N PRO A 56 -4.28 8.90 10.19
CA PRO A 56 -3.59 10.18 10.45
C PRO A 56 -2.85 10.22 11.79
N GLY A 57 -3.21 9.34 12.74
CA GLY A 57 -2.69 9.42 14.09
C GLY A 57 -3.06 10.75 14.74
N ILE A 58 -2.07 11.55 15.10
CA ILE A 58 -2.28 12.91 15.66
C ILE A 58 -2.23 14.02 14.59
N GLY A 59 -2.24 13.66 13.29
CA GLY A 59 -2.34 14.62 12.18
C GLY A 59 -1.03 15.15 11.64
N VAL A 60 0.14 14.54 11.94
CA VAL A 60 1.45 15.05 11.48
C VAL A 60 1.54 15.05 9.95
N LEU A 61 1.25 13.92 9.31
CA LEU A 61 1.27 13.81 7.85
C LEU A 61 0.07 14.56 7.22
N THR A 62 -1.10 14.52 7.87
CA THR A 62 -2.30 15.27 7.43
C THR A 62 -2.01 16.76 7.27
N TYR A 63 -1.33 17.36 8.28
CA TYR A 63 -0.93 18.76 8.22
C TYR A 63 -0.05 19.05 7.01
N GLU A 64 0.98 18.24 6.76
CA GLU A 64 1.89 18.44 5.62
C GLU A 64 1.16 18.24 4.27
N LEU A 65 0.26 17.25 4.18
CA LEU A 65 -0.58 17.06 3.00
C LEU A 65 -1.51 18.26 2.76
N SER A 66 -2.05 18.87 3.82
CA SER A 66 -2.90 20.06 3.69
C SER A 66 -2.18 21.27 3.10
N GLN A 67 -0.84 21.33 3.24
CA GLN A 67 -0.04 22.44 2.70
C GLN A 67 0.25 22.30 1.21
N VAL A 68 0.22 21.08 0.67
CA VAL A 68 0.60 20.79 -0.72
C VAL A 68 -0.59 20.42 -1.61
N SER A 69 -1.72 20.01 -1.02
CA SER A 69 -2.90 19.56 -1.78
C SER A 69 -4.11 20.46 -1.63
N LYS A 70 -4.99 20.46 -2.62
CA LYS A 70 -6.21 21.25 -2.62
C LYS A 70 -7.19 20.82 -1.53
N LYS A 71 -7.25 19.52 -1.26
CA LYS A 71 -8.11 18.91 -0.26
C LYS A 71 -7.49 17.64 0.29
N VAL A 72 -7.66 17.38 1.57
CA VAL A 72 -7.26 16.15 2.23
C VAL A 72 -8.48 15.50 2.87
N VAL A 73 -8.69 14.23 2.62
CA VAL A 73 -9.64 13.39 3.35
C VAL A 73 -8.84 12.34 4.11
N THR A 74 -8.94 12.36 5.43
CA THR A 74 -8.22 11.36 6.26
C THR A 74 -9.20 10.41 6.92
N ILE A 75 -8.86 9.11 6.95
CA ILE A 75 -9.70 8.03 7.46
C ILE A 75 -9.05 7.47 8.72
N GLU A 76 -9.73 7.62 9.87
CA GLU A 76 -9.25 7.19 11.18
C GLU A 76 -10.20 6.17 11.81
N LEU A 77 -9.64 5.03 12.22
CA LEU A 77 -10.37 3.95 12.88
C LEU A 77 -10.61 4.23 14.37
N ASP A 78 -9.62 4.82 15.03
CA ASP A 78 -9.62 5.04 16.48
C ASP A 78 -10.39 6.31 16.86
N LYS A 79 -11.62 6.16 17.31
CA LYS A 79 -12.48 7.28 17.76
C LYS A 79 -11.85 8.17 18.82
N ARG A 80 -10.90 7.66 19.61
CA ARG A 80 -10.21 8.43 20.64
C ARG A 80 -9.31 9.52 20.06
N LEU A 81 -8.90 9.36 18.79
CA LEU A 81 -8.07 10.35 18.09
C LEU A 81 -8.88 11.49 17.47
N LEU A 82 -10.21 11.38 17.34
CA LEU A 82 -11.01 12.44 16.72
C LEU A 82 -10.90 13.79 17.45
N PRO A 83 -11.02 13.88 18.80
CA PRO A 83 -10.82 15.15 19.49
C PRO A 83 -9.39 15.69 19.35
N VAL A 84 -8.40 14.78 19.21
CA VAL A 84 -7.00 15.18 18.98
C VAL A 84 -6.86 15.81 17.60
N LEU A 85 -7.44 15.18 16.57
CA LEU A 85 -7.41 15.68 15.19
C LEU A 85 -8.18 17.00 15.06
N ASP A 86 -9.31 17.17 15.74
CA ASP A 86 -10.05 18.44 15.78
C ASP A 86 -9.18 19.58 16.34
N GLU A 87 -8.34 19.30 17.33
CA GLU A 87 -7.40 20.28 17.89
C GLU A 87 -6.19 20.52 17.00
N THR A 88 -5.53 19.45 16.56
CA THR A 88 -4.24 19.56 15.84
C THR A 88 -4.38 20.06 14.42
N LEU A 89 -5.56 19.91 13.82
CA LEU A 89 -5.87 20.31 12.44
C LEU A 89 -6.82 21.53 12.38
N ALA A 90 -7.07 22.19 13.51
CA ALA A 90 -8.01 23.33 13.60
C ALA A 90 -7.72 24.47 12.61
N ASP A 91 -6.45 24.65 12.21
CA ASP A 91 -6.02 25.68 11.25
C ASP A 91 -5.98 25.16 9.78
N CYS A 92 -6.46 23.94 9.53
CA CYS A 92 -6.44 23.31 8.20
C CYS A 92 -7.86 23.28 7.60
N ASP A 93 -8.26 24.34 6.89
CA ASP A 93 -9.61 24.48 6.33
C ASP A 93 -9.94 23.49 5.21
N ASN A 94 -8.92 22.85 4.61
CA ASN A 94 -9.04 21.92 3.51
C ASN A 94 -8.97 20.44 3.92
N VAL A 95 -9.08 20.15 5.22
CA VAL A 95 -9.01 18.78 5.76
C VAL A 95 -10.39 18.30 6.21
N LYS A 96 -10.74 17.07 5.83
CA LYS A 96 -11.92 16.36 6.34
C LYS A 96 -11.50 15.04 6.99
N VAL A 97 -11.93 14.84 8.24
CA VAL A 97 -11.72 13.59 8.98
C VAL A 97 -12.96 12.71 8.86
N ILE A 98 -12.77 11.45 8.47
CA ILE A 98 -13.79 10.41 8.42
C ILE A 98 -13.43 9.33 9.44
N ASN A 99 -14.35 9.04 10.38
CA ASN A 99 -14.13 7.94 11.31
C ASN A 99 -14.73 6.66 10.75
N ASP A 100 -13.88 5.83 10.15
CA ASP A 100 -14.28 4.55 9.60
C ASP A 100 -13.06 3.61 9.48
N ASP A 101 -13.32 2.35 9.11
CA ASP A 101 -12.31 1.33 8.81
C ASP A 101 -12.01 1.36 7.30
N VAL A 102 -10.78 1.70 6.92
CA VAL A 102 -10.33 1.73 5.52
C VAL A 102 -10.57 0.41 4.79
N MET A 103 -10.57 -0.71 5.51
CA MET A 103 -10.83 -2.03 4.93
C MET A 103 -12.31 -2.27 4.60
N LYS A 104 -13.23 -1.43 5.12
CA LYS A 104 -14.70 -1.60 4.98
C LYS A 104 -15.37 -0.45 4.24
N ILE A 105 -14.84 0.77 4.39
CA ILE A 105 -15.42 1.96 3.76
C ILE A 105 -15.43 1.82 2.23
N ASP A 106 -16.48 2.33 1.62
CA ASP A 106 -16.57 2.47 0.16
C ASP A 106 -15.76 3.70 -0.30
N LEU A 107 -14.53 3.45 -0.75
CA LEU A 107 -13.62 4.50 -1.20
C LEU A 107 -14.07 5.12 -2.54
N HIS A 108 -14.78 4.41 -3.41
CA HIS A 108 -15.39 4.99 -4.61
C HIS A 108 -16.39 6.08 -4.24
N ARG A 109 -17.21 5.79 -3.24
CA ARG A 109 -18.18 6.76 -2.71
C ARG A 109 -17.47 7.97 -2.09
N VAL A 110 -16.43 7.76 -1.28
CA VAL A 110 -15.63 8.84 -0.69
C VAL A 110 -15.04 9.74 -1.78
N ILE A 111 -14.42 9.16 -2.81
CA ILE A 111 -13.83 9.94 -3.90
C ILE A 111 -14.90 10.70 -4.67
N LYS A 112 -16.05 10.08 -4.93
CA LYS A 112 -17.18 10.72 -5.60
C LYS A 112 -17.74 11.91 -4.80
N GLU A 113 -17.96 11.74 -3.50
CA GLU A 113 -18.57 12.77 -2.64
C GLU A 113 -17.59 13.91 -2.31
N GLU A 114 -16.30 13.59 -2.10
CA GLU A 114 -15.31 14.55 -1.60
C GLU A 114 -14.46 15.19 -2.69
N PHE A 115 -14.28 14.52 -3.82
CA PHE A 115 -13.41 14.95 -4.92
C PHE A 115 -14.13 14.97 -6.28
N ASN A 116 -15.47 14.90 -6.29
CA ASN A 116 -16.30 14.88 -7.52
C ASN A 116 -15.99 13.70 -8.45
N GLY A 117 -15.33 12.67 -7.97
CA GLY A 117 -14.88 11.52 -8.76
C GLY A 117 -13.56 11.74 -9.50
N ASP A 118 -12.91 12.88 -9.30
CA ASP A 118 -11.60 13.18 -9.90
C ASP A 118 -10.49 12.34 -9.27
N GLU A 119 -9.37 12.19 -9.98
CA GLU A 119 -8.20 11.45 -9.52
C GLU A 119 -7.58 12.09 -8.26
N VAL A 120 -7.19 11.23 -7.31
CA VAL A 120 -6.57 11.61 -6.04
C VAL A 120 -5.25 10.84 -5.83
N ALA A 121 -4.38 11.34 -4.95
CA ALA A 121 -3.25 10.58 -4.43
C ALA A 121 -3.64 9.94 -3.08
N VAL A 122 -3.07 8.77 -2.79
CA VAL A 122 -3.15 8.17 -1.45
C VAL A 122 -1.80 8.31 -0.77
N CYS A 123 -1.80 8.78 0.49
CA CYS A 123 -0.58 8.88 1.29
C CYS A 123 -0.84 8.34 2.69
N ALA A 124 0.08 7.53 3.24
CA ALA A 124 -0.14 6.97 4.57
C ALA A 124 1.14 6.54 5.28
N ASN A 125 1.12 6.67 6.60
CA ASN A 125 2.05 6.00 7.51
C ASN A 125 1.35 4.81 8.16
N LEU A 126 1.32 3.67 7.47
CA LEU A 126 0.51 2.52 7.85
C LEU A 126 1.11 1.73 9.02
N PRO A 127 0.27 1.23 9.95
CA PRO A 127 0.68 0.18 10.86
C PRO A 127 1.16 -1.05 10.09
N TYR A 128 2.32 -1.61 10.47
CA TYR A 128 3.01 -2.64 9.68
C TYR A 128 2.17 -3.90 9.42
N TYR A 129 1.27 -4.26 10.35
CA TYR A 129 0.44 -5.47 10.22
C TYR A 129 -0.67 -5.37 9.18
N ILE A 130 -1.08 -4.15 8.76
CA ILE A 130 -2.13 -3.94 7.76
C ILE A 130 -1.60 -3.42 6.41
N THR A 131 -0.30 -3.20 6.30
CA THR A 131 0.32 -2.60 5.10
C THR A 131 -0.10 -3.32 3.81
N SER A 132 0.17 -4.63 3.71
CA SER A 132 -0.15 -5.38 2.48
C SER A 132 -1.65 -5.47 2.20
N PRO A 133 -2.54 -5.75 3.17
CA PRO A 133 -3.99 -5.72 2.95
C PRO A 133 -4.51 -4.37 2.43
N VAL A 134 -4.05 -3.25 3.01
CA VAL A 134 -4.49 -1.91 2.59
C VAL A 134 -4.00 -1.61 1.16
N ILE A 135 -2.72 -1.85 0.86
CA ILE A 135 -2.18 -1.65 -0.49
C ILE A 135 -2.96 -2.48 -1.51
N MET A 136 -3.17 -3.77 -1.23
CA MET A 136 -3.90 -4.65 -2.14
C MET A 136 -5.34 -4.19 -2.36
N LYS A 137 -6.06 -3.79 -1.29
CA LYS A 137 -7.40 -3.22 -1.44
C LYS A 137 -7.40 -1.99 -2.35
N LEU A 138 -6.49 -1.04 -2.14
CA LEU A 138 -6.39 0.18 -2.95
C LEU A 138 -6.12 -0.12 -4.43
N LEU A 139 -5.34 -1.16 -4.72
CA LEU A 139 -5.01 -1.58 -6.09
C LEU A 139 -6.16 -2.38 -6.74
N GLU A 140 -6.73 -3.35 -6.01
CA GLU A 140 -7.78 -4.25 -6.51
C GLU A 140 -9.13 -3.54 -6.70
N ASP A 141 -9.45 -2.54 -5.88
CA ASP A 141 -10.70 -1.75 -5.98
C ASP A 141 -10.74 -0.85 -7.24
N ARG A 142 -9.65 -0.74 -8.02
CA ARG A 142 -9.61 0.07 -9.25
C ARG A 142 -10.11 1.51 -9.04
N LEU A 143 -9.68 2.12 -7.96
CA LEU A 143 -10.05 3.49 -7.60
C LEU A 143 -9.44 4.50 -8.59
N PRO A 144 -10.04 5.68 -8.79
CA PRO A 144 -9.43 6.78 -9.54
C PRO A 144 -8.31 7.43 -8.72
N ILE A 145 -7.19 6.73 -8.60
CA ILE A 145 -5.99 7.18 -7.88
C ILE A 145 -4.78 7.22 -8.82
N THR A 146 -3.93 8.22 -8.65
CA THR A 146 -2.71 8.39 -9.46
C THR A 146 -1.52 7.68 -8.84
N SER A 147 -1.45 7.70 -7.50
CA SER A 147 -0.32 7.16 -6.75
C SER A 147 -0.72 6.72 -5.34
N ILE A 148 0.03 5.78 -4.80
CA ILE A 148 -0.01 5.36 -3.39
C ILE A 148 1.38 5.55 -2.82
N THR A 149 1.55 6.52 -1.91
CA THR A 149 2.81 6.78 -1.20
C THR A 149 2.68 6.34 0.25
N VAL A 150 3.43 5.32 0.64
CA VAL A 150 3.29 4.72 1.97
C VAL A 150 4.62 4.48 2.63
N MET A 151 4.64 4.66 3.95
CA MET A 151 5.76 4.26 4.78
C MET A 151 5.50 2.86 5.34
N VAL A 152 6.46 1.98 5.12
CA VAL A 152 6.38 0.55 5.47
C VAL A 152 7.70 0.08 6.07
N GLN A 153 7.75 -1.13 6.65
CA GLN A 153 9.03 -1.74 7.04
C GLN A 153 9.97 -1.90 5.84
N LYS A 154 11.27 -1.69 6.03
CA LYS A 154 12.26 -1.76 4.94
C LYS A 154 12.19 -3.09 4.17
N GLU A 155 12.12 -4.22 4.85
CA GLU A 155 11.96 -5.54 4.20
C GLU A 155 10.66 -5.64 3.40
N ALA A 156 9.56 -5.06 3.91
CA ALA A 156 8.30 -5.01 3.17
C ALA A 156 8.40 -4.13 1.93
N ALA A 157 9.10 -2.99 2.01
CA ALA A 157 9.37 -2.11 0.87
C ALA A 157 10.15 -2.85 -0.23
N GLU A 158 11.25 -3.51 0.15
CA GLU A 158 12.08 -4.30 -0.77
C GLU A 158 11.25 -5.39 -1.46
N ARG A 159 10.40 -6.10 -0.71
CA ARG A 159 9.51 -7.12 -1.26
C ARG A 159 8.42 -6.54 -2.17
N LEU A 160 7.77 -5.44 -1.78
CA LEU A 160 6.71 -4.80 -2.58
C LEU A 160 7.27 -4.26 -3.91
N CYS A 161 8.50 -3.74 -3.90
CA CYS A 161 9.18 -3.19 -5.07
C CYS A 161 9.96 -4.24 -5.87
N ALA A 162 10.03 -5.50 -5.42
CA ALA A 162 10.78 -6.55 -6.09
C ALA A 162 10.22 -6.82 -7.50
N GLN A 163 11.12 -6.98 -8.45
CA GLN A 163 10.76 -7.29 -9.84
C GLN A 163 10.40 -8.78 -9.99
N PRO A 164 9.33 -9.14 -10.75
CA PRO A 164 9.07 -10.50 -11.19
C PRO A 164 10.27 -11.08 -11.93
N GLY A 165 10.56 -12.36 -11.65
CA GLY A 165 11.79 -13.01 -12.17
C GLY A 165 13.00 -12.90 -11.23
N THR A 166 12.84 -12.29 -10.04
CA THR A 166 13.88 -12.19 -9.01
C THR A 166 13.50 -12.97 -7.75
N ARG A 167 14.49 -13.39 -6.98
CA ARG A 167 14.32 -14.21 -5.77
C ARG A 167 13.46 -13.55 -4.69
N GLU A 168 13.48 -12.24 -4.63
CA GLU A 168 12.77 -11.41 -3.66
C GLU A 168 11.28 -11.28 -3.99
N CYS A 169 10.90 -11.59 -5.25
CA CYS A 169 9.52 -11.51 -5.72
C CYS A 169 8.61 -12.50 -5.00
N GLY A 170 7.44 -12.04 -4.63
CA GLY A 170 6.33 -12.81 -4.09
C GLY A 170 5.02 -12.51 -4.82
N ALA A 171 3.94 -13.18 -4.42
CA ALA A 171 2.61 -12.94 -5.02
C ALA A 171 2.19 -11.46 -4.94
N VAL A 172 2.50 -10.80 -3.80
CA VAL A 172 2.17 -9.37 -3.62
C VAL A 172 3.04 -8.50 -4.52
N SER A 173 4.33 -8.82 -4.68
CA SER A 173 5.22 -8.11 -5.62
C SER A 173 4.70 -8.18 -7.05
N ALA A 174 4.31 -9.37 -7.50
CA ALA A 174 3.76 -9.58 -8.84
C ALA A 174 2.45 -8.80 -9.05
N ALA A 175 1.57 -8.75 -8.04
CA ALA A 175 0.35 -7.97 -8.09
C ALA A 175 0.64 -6.45 -8.12
N VAL A 176 1.55 -5.97 -7.27
CA VAL A 176 1.96 -4.56 -7.29
C VAL A 176 2.50 -4.16 -8.66
N GLN A 177 3.40 -4.96 -9.24
CA GLN A 177 3.98 -4.68 -10.56
C GLN A 177 2.95 -4.72 -11.71
N TYR A 178 1.86 -5.48 -11.53
CA TYR A 178 0.76 -5.50 -12.49
C TYR A 178 -0.06 -4.20 -12.45
N TYR A 179 -0.38 -3.71 -11.24
CA TYR A 179 -1.22 -2.51 -11.06
C TYR A 179 -0.46 -1.20 -11.11
N ALA A 180 0.84 -1.20 -10.75
CA ALA A 180 1.60 0.02 -10.53
C ALA A 180 3.07 -0.12 -10.92
N GLU A 181 3.77 1.02 -10.91
CA GLU A 181 5.22 1.12 -10.97
C GLU A 181 5.76 1.47 -9.58
N PRO A 182 6.27 0.48 -8.83
CA PRO A 182 6.77 0.72 -7.49
C PRO A 182 8.19 1.29 -7.50
N GLU A 183 8.43 2.22 -6.57
CA GLU A 183 9.73 2.84 -6.34
C GLU A 183 9.97 3.03 -4.83
N ILE A 184 11.18 2.75 -4.35
CA ILE A 184 11.61 3.14 -2.99
C ILE A 184 12.13 4.58 -3.08
N LEU A 185 11.43 5.50 -2.42
CA LEU A 185 11.79 6.92 -2.45
C LEU A 185 12.94 7.25 -1.50
N PHE A 186 12.84 6.77 -0.26
CA PHE A 186 13.90 6.95 0.75
C PHE A 186 13.71 6.04 1.97
N GLU A 187 14.80 5.82 2.68
CA GLU A 187 14.80 5.07 3.94
C GLU A 187 14.54 5.99 5.14
N VAL A 188 13.92 5.43 6.19
CA VAL A 188 13.61 6.11 7.45
C VAL A 188 14.10 5.26 8.61
N SER A 189 15.08 5.79 9.34
CA SER A 189 15.63 5.10 10.51
C SER A 189 14.57 4.91 11.59
N ARG A 190 14.61 3.77 12.27
CA ARG A 190 13.76 3.46 13.44
C ARG A 190 13.85 4.51 14.55
N GLY A 191 14.98 5.24 14.65
CA GLY A 191 15.14 6.37 15.57
C GLY A 191 14.25 7.59 15.24
N SER A 192 13.60 7.59 14.08
CA SER A 192 12.63 8.63 13.69
C SER A 192 11.25 8.47 14.33
N PHE A 193 11.05 7.47 15.19
CA PHE A 193 9.74 7.15 15.77
C PHE A 193 9.76 7.09 17.30
N MET A 194 8.61 7.34 17.91
CA MET A 194 8.35 7.16 19.33
C MET A 194 7.02 6.43 19.56
N PRO A 195 7.03 5.24 20.20
CA PRO A 195 8.22 4.44 20.53
C PRO A 195 8.95 3.98 19.25
N ALA A 196 10.26 3.75 19.36
CA ALA A 196 11.02 3.25 18.21
C ALA A 196 10.62 1.81 17.86
N PRO A 197 10.35 1.50 16.58
CA PRO A 197 10.12 0.13 16.14
C PRO A 197 11.42 -0.70 16.15
N ASN A 198 11.30 -2.01 15.97
CA ASN A 198 12.46 -2.90 15.97
C ASN A 198 13.30 -2.84 14.68
N VAL A 199 12.72 -2.33 13.59
CA VAL A 199 13.32 -2.31 12.25
C VAL A 199 13.20 -0.93 11.63
N ASP A 200 14.07 -0.63 10.68
CA ASP A 200 13.98 0.58 9.88
C ASP A 200 12.79 0.51 8.92
N SER A 201 12.35 1.66 8.45
CA SER A 201 11.28 1.82 7.49
C SER A 201 11.81 2.35 6.16
N ALA A 202 10.98 2.30 5.15
CA ALA A 202 11.20 3.00 3.90
C ALA A 202 9.87 3.59 3.41
N VAL A 203 9.94 4.69 2.70
CA VAL A 203 8.82 5.27 1.97
C VAL A 203 8.88 4.75 0.55
N ILE A 204 7.78 4.16 0.09
CA ILE A 204 7.61 3.71 -1.29
C ILE A 204 6.51 4.51 -1.97
N GLN A 205 6.60 4.63 -3.28
CA GLN A 205 5.54 5.12 -4.13
C GLN A 205 5.16 4.06 -5.16
N LEU A 206 3.88 3.86 -5.33
CA LEU A 206 3.28 3.02 -6.36
C LEU A 206 2.56 3.96 -7.32
N ARG A 207 3.14 4.25 -8.49
CA ARG A 207 2.46 5.01 -9.55
C ARG A 207 1.51 4.08 -10.30
N ILE A 208 0.21 4.38 -10.25
CA ILE A 208 -0.82 3.52 -10.82
C ILE A 208 -0.71 3.51 -12.35
N ARG A 209 -0.70 2.31 -12.93
CA ARG A 209 -0.69 2.14 -14.38
C ARG A 209 -2.06 2.43 -14.97
N LYS A 210 -2.09 3.13 -16.10
CA LYS A 210 -3.32 3.34 -16.86
C LYS A 210 -3.78 2.07 -17.57
N GLU A 211 -2.80 1.25 -17.99
CA GLU A 211 -3.02 -0.02 -18.68
C GLU A 211 -2.18 -1.12 -18.01
N PRO A 212 -2.69 -2.35 -17.95
CA PRO A 212 -1.92 -3.50 -17.48
C PRO A 212 -0.64 -3.70 -18.34
N PRO A 213 0.48 -4.14 -17.73
CA PRO A 213 1.74 -4.35 -18.46
C PRO A 213 1.75 -5.63 -19.30
N VAL A 214 0.72 -6.47 -19.18
CA VAL A 214 0.55 -7.74 -19.88
C VAL A 214 -0.92 -7.95 -20.22
N ASP A 215 -1.18 -8.60 -21.35
CA ASP A 215 -2.52 -8.97 -21.76
C ASP A 215 -2.91 -10.33 -21.18
N VAL A 216 -4.03 -10.38 -20.44
CA VAL A 216 -4.58 -11.58 -19.82
C VAL A 216 -6.06 -11.73 -20.18
N HIS A 217 -6.47 -12.93 -20.61
CA HIS A 217 -7.85 -13.22 -20.99
C HIS A 217 -8.79 -13.24 -19.76
N ASP A 218 -8.28 -13.69 -18.60
CA ASP A 218 -9.00 -13.73 -17.32
C ASP A 218 -8.11 -13.23 -16.18
N GLU A 219 -8.33 -11.98 -15.77
CA GLU A 219 -7.57 -11.34 -14.67
C GLU A 219 -7.81 -12.07 -13.33
N THR A 220 -9.01 -12.58 -13.10
CA THR A 220 -9.32 -13.34 -11.87
C THR A 220 -8.50 -14.62 -11.80
N LEU A 221 -8.45 -15.37 -12.91
CA LEU A 221 -7.61 -16.57 -13.02
C LEU A 221 -6.12 -16.20 -12.89
N PHE A 222 -5.69 -15.10 -13.49
CA PHE A 222 -4.30 -14.63 -13.42
C PHE A 222 -3.82 -14.47 -11.98
N PHE A 223 -4.56 -13.74 -11.16
CA PHE A 223 -4.18 -13.56 -9.75
C PHE A 223 -4.36 -14.83 -8.91
N ARG A 224 -5.31 -15.69 -9.24
CA ARG A 224 -5.45 -17.00 -8.60
C ARG A 224 -4.23 -17.88 -8.88
N VAL A 225 -3.77 -17.92 -10.12
CA VAL A 225 -2.59 -18.70 -10.54
C VAL A 225 -1.32 -18.15 -9.90
N ILE A 226 -1.12 -16.82 -9.88
CA ILE A 226 0.02 -16.19 -9.19
C ILE A 226 0.02 -16.59 -7.70
N ARG A 227 -1.09 -16.39 -6.98
CA ARG A 227 -1.19 -16.77 -5.57
C ARG A 227 -0.91 -18.26 -5.35
N ALA A 228 -1.41 -19.12 -6.22
CA ALA A 228 -1.18 -20.56 -6.17
C ALA A 228 0.27 -20.93 -6.44
N ALA A 229 0.92 -20.28 -7.41
CA ALA A 229 2.33 -20.52 -7.72
C ALA A 229 3.25 -20.22 -6.53
N PHE A 230 2.99 -19.13 -5.79
CA PHE A 230 3.75 -18.73 -4.62
C PHE A 230 3.35 -19.43 -3.31
N ALA A 231 2.27 -20.24 -3.30
CA ALA A 231 1.77 -20.88 -2.08
C ALA A 231 2.77 -21.88 -1.47
N GLN A 232 3.60 -22.51 -2.30
CA GLN A 232 4.57 -23.53 -1.87
C GLN A 232 6.00 -23.19 -2.29
N ARG A 233 6.68 -22.30 -1.56
CA ARG A 233 8.00 -21.71 -1.89
C ARG A 233 9.08 -22.72 -2.32
N ARG A 234 9.06 -23.97 -1.79
CA ARG A 234 10.07 -25.01 -2.11
C ARG A 234 9.72 -25.87 -3.31
N LYS A 235 8.56 -25.69 -3.93
CA LYS A 235 8.08 -26.46 -5.09
C LYS A 235 8.26 -25.67 -6.39
N THR A 236 8.22 -26.37 -7.52
CA THR A 236 8.07 -25.73 -8.83
C THR A 236 6.71 -25.06 -8.95
N ALA A 237 6.60 -24.05 -9.81
CA ALA A 237 5.33 -23.37 -10.05
C ALA A 237 4.23 -24.36 -10.48
N VAL A 238 4.55 -25.28 -11.42
CA VAL A 238 3.62 -26.34 -11.84
C VAL A 238 3.07 -27.14 -10.67
N ASN A 239 3.94 -27.64 -9.78
CA ASN A 239 3.49 -28.44 -8.63
C ASN A 239 2.68 -27.59 -7.63
N SER A 240 3.07 -26.34 -7.40
CA SER A 240 2.34 -25.44 -6.48
C SER A 240 0.94 -25.10 -7.01
N ILE A 241 0.84 -24.74 -8.30
CA ILE A 241 -0.42 -24.41 -8.97
C ILE A 241 -1.35 -25.63 -8.95
N SER A 242 -0.86 -26.79 -9.46
CA SER A 242 -1.63 -28.03 -9.50
C SER A 242 -2.23 -28.39 -8.15
N ASN A 243 -1.41 -28.38 -7.09
CA ASN A 243 -1.85 -28.72 -5.74
C ASN A 243 -2.84 -27.70 -5.17
N THR A 244 -2.61 -26.41 -5.39
CA THR A 244 -3.40 -25.34 -4.75
C THR A 244 -4.73 -25.12 -5.46
N LEU A 245 -4.77 -25.24 -6.80
CA LEU A 245 -5.99 -25.05 -7.59
C LEU A 245 -6.71 -26.36 -7.90
N HIS A 246 -6.17 -27.51 -7.44
CA HIS A 246 -6.72 -28.85 -7.71
C HIS A 246 -6.84 -29.16 -9.22
N MET A 247 -5.91 -28.63 -10.02
CA MET A 247 -5.79 -28.92 -11.45
C MET A 247 -4.90 -30.14 -11.67
N SER A 248 -5.11 -30.90 -12.77
CA SER A 248 -4.19 -32.00 -13.08
C SER A 248 -2.78 -31.45 -13.35
N LYS A 249 -1.77 -32.16 -12.87
CA LYS A 249 -0.37 -31.77 -13.13
C LYS A 249 -0.07 -31.71 -14.62
N GLN A 250 -0.65 -32.62 -15.40
CA GLN A 250 -0.47 -32.67 -16.85
C GLN A 250 -1.01 -31.39 -17.50
N GLN A 251 -2.24 -30.99 -17.17
CA GLN A 251 -2.85 -29.77 -17.69
C GLN A 251 -1.99 -28.53 -17.42
N VAL A 252 -1.48 -28.39 -16.19
CA VAL A 252 -0.60 -27.26 -15.86
C VAL A 252 0.75 -27.34 -16.58
N THR A 253 1.30 -28.56 -16.73
CA THR A 253 2.57 -28.76 -17.49
C THR A 253 2.37 -28.39 -18.96
N ASP A 254 1.30 -28.85 -19.58
CA ASP A 254 0.98 -28.57 -20.99
C ASP A 254 0.83 -27.07 -21.23
N ALA A 255 0.17 -26.35 -20.31
CA ALA A 255 0.05 -24.89 -20.39
C ALA A 255 1.43 -24.17 -20.31
N PHE A 256 2.33 -24.64 -19.44
CA PHE A 256 3.71 -24.11 -19.39
C PHE A 256 4.46 -24.36 -20.69
N GLU A 257 4.38 -25.57 -21.25
CA GLU A 257 5.04 -25.94 -22.51
C GLU A 257 4.51 -25.15 -23.70
N GLN A 258 3.18 -25.00 -23.81
CA GLN A 258 2.52 -24.20 -24.86
C GLN A 258 2.88 -22.71 -24.76
N ALA A 259 3.03 -22.20 -23.53
CA ALA A 259 3.49 -20.83 -23.27
C ALA A 259 5.00 -20.64 -23.50
N GLY A 260 5.78 -21.72 -23.78
CA GLY A 260 7.23 -21.66 -23.91
C GLY A 260 7.97 -21.42 -22.57
N VAL A 261 7.30 -21.70 -21.44
CA VAL A 261 7.84 -21.49 -20.09
C VAL A 261 8.35 -22.82 -19.51
N ARG A 262 9.50 -22.79 -18.84
CA ARG A 262 10.09 -24.00 -18.25
C ARG A 262 9.22 -24.55 -17.11
N ALA A 263 8.70 -25.76 -17.24
CA ALA A 263 7.84 -26.42 -16.24
C ALA A 263 8.53 -26.69 -14.89
N ASN A 264 9.87 -26.70 -14.83
CA ASN A 264 10.65 -26.89 -13.60
C ASN A 264 10.99 -25.58 -12.89
N SER A 265 10.55 -24.43 -13.41
CA SER A 265 10.76 -23.11 -12.78
C SER A 265 10.01 -22.97 -11.47
N ARG A 266 10.61 -22.24 -10.52
CA ARG A 266 9.91 -21.76 -9.33
C ARG A 266 9.17 -20.48 -9.64
N ALA A 267 8.17 -20.15 -8.82
CA ALA A 267 7.33 -18.96 -9.03
C ALA A 267 8.15 -17.65 -9.06
N GLU A 268 9.14 -17.51 -8.18
CA GLU A 268 10.00 -16.34 -8.13
C GLU A 268 10.85 -16.10 -9.37
N ALA A 269 11.08 -17.14 -10.18
CA ALA A 269 11.85 -17.04 -11.42
C ALA A 269 11.00 -16.63 -12.63
N LEU A 270 9.66 -16.56 -12.47
CA LEU A 270 8.74 -16.22 -13.56
C LEU A 270 8.51 -14.72 -13.62
N THR A 271 8.52 -14.18 -14.83
CA THR A 271 8.15 -12.79 -15.13
C THR A 271 6.64 -12.64 -15.31
N LEU A 272 6.11 -11.39 -15.28
CA LEU A 272 4.68 -11.17 -15.55
C LEU A 272 4.25 -11.64 -16.94
N PRO A 273 5.01 -11.41 -18.04
CA PRO A 273 4.69 -11.96 -19.35
C PRO A 273 4.60 -13.49 -19.36
N GLU A 274 5.50 -14.18 -18.65
CA GLU A 274 5.47 -15.65 -18.55
C GLU A 274 4.24 -16.13 -17.77
N PHE A 275 3.87 -15.47 -16.66
CA PHE A 275 2.63 -15.76 -15.96
C PHE A 275 1.40 -15.55 -16.84
N ALA A 276 1.36 -14.43 -17.59
CA ALA A 276 0.25 -14.12 -18.49
C ALA A 276 0.12 -15.18 -19.60
N ALA A 277 1.24 -15.55 -20.24
CA ALA A 277 1.24 -16.57 -21.28
C ALA A 277 0.73 -17.92 -20.76
N VAL A 278 1.18 -18.36 -19.58
CA VAL A 278 0.70 -19.61 -18.95
C VAL A 278 -0.79 -19.55 -18.63
N VAL A 279 -1.24 -18.41 -18.05
CA VAL A 279 -2.66 -18.26 -17.66
C VAL A 279 -3.57 -18.25 -18.86
N ASN A 280 -3.20 -17.59 -19.96
CA ASN A 280 -3.98 -17.58 -21.18
C ASN A 280 -4.17 -18.99 -21.75
N GLN A 281 -3.16 -19.87 -21.65
CA GLN A 281 -3.28 -21.30 -22.02
C GLN A 281 -4.13 -22.13 -21.04
N LEU A 282 -4.36 -21.65 -19.82
CA LEU A 282 -5.24 -22.31 -18.84
C LEU A 282 -6.69 -21.83 -18.94
N ALA A 283 -6.93 -20.66 -19.55
CA ALA A 283 -8.24 -20.06 -19.72
C ALA A 283 -8.97 -20.57 -20.97
N ASP A 284 -8.22 -21.03 -21.99
CA ASP A 284 -8.71 -21.65 -23.22
C ASP A 284 -9.05 -23.14 -22.97
#